data_38c9ba4598ede3a4a6791b3f94d937d8
#
_entry.id   38c9ba4598ede3a4a6791b3f94d937d8
#
_cell.length_a   1.000
_cell.length_b   1.000
_cell.length_c   1.000
_cell.angle_alpha   90.00
_cell.angle_beta   90.00
_cell.angle_gamma   90.00
#
_symmetry.space_group_name_H-M   'P 1'
#
loop_
_entity.id
_entity.type
_entity.pdbx_description
1 polymer ?
#
loop_
_entity_poly.entity_id
_entity_poly.type
_entity_poly.pdbx_seq_one_letter_code
_entity_poly.pdbx_strand_id
1 'polypeptide(L)'
;MRGIYTPVTDIRRKVFTEVARMAYEVNELSDYEQLMRELPFKIIPGEEKSLRSSIFLERAIISERVRLAMGMSLRPLDESVPASEGLEHSVIADKYYEPPLINVIKFACNACPEKVIKVTAMCQGCLAHPCQEVCPKHAISFRNGKSHIDQSLCVKCGRCVNSCPYSAIVKTERPCAAAC
;
A
#
# COMPACT_ATOMS: atom_id res chain seq x y z
N MET A 1 -9.47 -4.91 -10.03
CA MET A 1 -8.29 -5.64 -10.52
C MET A 1 -8.41 -7.16 -10.39
N ARG A 2 -9.61 -7.68 -10.24
CA ARG A 2 -9.84 -9.13 -10.26
C ARG A 2 -9.52 -9.66 -11.67
N GLY A 3 -8.72 -10.73 -11.76
CA GLY A 3 -8.34 -11.34 -13.03
C GLY A 3 -7.07 -10.79 -13.70
N ILE A 4 -6.45 -9.74 -13.17
CA ILE A 4 -5.18 -9.24 -13.69
C ILE A 4 -4.04 -9.87 -12.89
N TYR A 5 -3.17 -10.63 -13.59
CA TYR A 5 -1.95 -11.17 -13.00
C TYR A 5 -0.89 -10.05 -12.92
N THR A 6 -0.35 -9.85 -11.74
CA THR A 6 0.63 -8.80 -11.48
C THR A 6 1.88 -9.38 -10.82
N PRO A 7 3.04 -8.69 -10.85
CA PRO A 7 4.22 -9.12 -10.11
C PRO A 7 3.96 -9.34 -8.61
N VAL A 8 3.06 -8.57 -8.01
CA VAL A 8 2.64 -8.79 -6.62
C VAL A 8 1.89 -10.11 -6.44
N THR A 9 1.11 -10.52 -7.44
CA THR A 9 0.44 -11.84 -7.45
C THR A 9 1.46 -12.98 -7.50
N ASP A 10 2.50 -12.83 -8.35
CA ASP A 10 3.59 -13.80 -8.44
C ASP A 10 4.33 -13.95 -7.10
N ILE A 11 4.71 -12.84 -6.48
CA ILE A 11 5.34 -12.86 -5.17
C ILE A 11 4.47 -13.54 -4.12
N ARG A 12 3.16 -13.25 -4.08
CA ARG A 12 2.23 -13.93 -3.16
C ARG A 12 2.23 -15.44 -3.37
N ARG A 13 2.18 -15.89 -4.60
CA ARG A 13 2.24 -17.34 -4.92
C ARG A 13 3.55 -17.96 -4.46
N LYS A 14 4.69 -17.31 -4.72
CA LYS A 14 5.98 -17.77 -4.24
C LYS A 14 6.02 -17.90 -2.72
N VAL A 15 5.53 -16.89 -1.98
CA VAL A 15 5.46 -16.94 -0.51
C VAL A 15 4.63 -18.12 -0.05
N PHE A 16 3.40 -18.31 -0.56
CA PHE A 16 2.55 -19.43 -0.16
C PHE A 16 3.14 -20.79 -0.56
N THR A 17 3.80 -20.89 -1.71
CA THR A 17 4.46 -22.13 -2.15
C THR A 17 5.60 -22.49 -1.19
N GLU A 18 6.44 -21.54 -0.80
CA GLU A 18 7.55 -21.80 0.10
C GLU A 18 7.07 -22.11 1.52
N VAL A 19 6.05 -21.42 2.02
CA VAL A 19 5.46 -21.72 3.33
C VAL A 19 4.83 -23.13 3.33
N ALA A 20 4.11 -23.52 2.27
CA ALA A 20 3.58 -24.86 2.14
C ALA A 20 4.71 -25.92 2.09
N ARG A 21 5.80 -25.64 1.34
CA ARG A 21 6.97 -26.53 1.30
C ARG A 21 7.57 -26.72 2.69
N MET A 22 7.79 -25.63 3.43
CA MET A 22 8.28 -25.71 4.81
C MET A 22 7.38 -26.61 5.69
N ALA A 23 6.07 -26.49 5.58
CA ALA A 23 5.13 -27.29 6.37
C ALA A 23 5.19 -28.80 6.05
N TYR A 24 5.65 -29.19 4.86
CA TYR A 24 5.78 -30.60 4.47
C TYR A 24 7.19 -31.18 4.68
N GLU A 25 8.22 -30.35 4.58
CA GLU A 25 9.61 -30.80 4.56
C GLU A 25 10.33 -30.64 5.90
N VAL A 26 9.83 -29.74 6.78
CA VAL A 26 10.53 -29.37 8.00
C VAL A 26 9.83 -29.95 9.22
N ASN A 27 10.62 -30.61 10.09
CA ASN A 27 10.13 -31.24 11.31
C ASN A 27 10.60 -30.55 12.60
N GLU A 28 11.70 -29.78 12.52
CA GLU A 28 12.27 -29.13 13.70
C GLU A 28 12.09 -27.61 13.67
N LEU A 29 11.85 -27.00 14.83
CA LEU A 29 11.66 -25.55 14.94
C LEU A 29 12.88 -24.75 14.49
N SER A 30 14.09 -25.24 14.78
CA SER A 30 15.35 -24.60 14.37
C SER A 30 15.47 -24.41 12.87
N ASP A 31 14.99 -25.39 12.11
CA ASP A 31 15.04 -25.35 10.64
C ASP A 31 14.06 -24.32 10.09
N TYR A 32 12.89 -24.17 10.72
CA TYR A 32 11.96 -23.09 10.37
C TYR A 32 12.58 -21.72 10.58
N GLU A 33 13.31 -21.48 11.66
CA GLU A 33 13.98 -20.21 11.91
C GLU A 33 14.98 -19.86 10.82
N GLN A 34 15.82 -20.81 10.44
CA GLN A 34 16.80 -20.62 9.38
C GLN A 34 16.11 -20.32 8.05
N LEU A 35 15.12 -21.13 7.66
CA LEU A 35 14.38 -20.95 6.42
C LEU A 35 13.66 -19.60 6.37
N MET A 36 13.05 -19.16 7.45
CA MET A 36 12.41 -17.84 7.52
C MET A 36 13.39 -16.68 7.29
N ARG A 37 14.65 -16.82 7.66
CA ARG A 37 15.70 -15.84 7.37
C ARG A 37 16.13 -15.87 5.90
N GLU A 38 16.16 -17.05 5.27
CA GLU A 38 16.62 -17.26 3.91
C GLU A 38 15.53 -16.98 2.86
N LEU A 39 14.27 -17.24 3.16
CA LEU A 39 13.15 -17.09 2.21
C LEU A 39 13.05 -15.73 1.53
N PRO A 40 13.24 -14.58 2.21
CA PRO A 40 13.23 -13.29 1.53
C PRO A 40 14.27 -13.17 0.41
N PHE A 41 15.44 -13.78 0.58
CA PHE A 41 16.52 -13.79 -0.40
C PHE A 41 16.26 -14.80 -1.53
N LYS A 42 15.63 -15.93 -1.24
CA LYS A 42 15.21 -16.93 -2.22
C LYS A 42 14.09 -16.40 -3.11
N ILE A 43 13.12 -15.70 -2.55
CA ILE A 43 11.95 -15.17 -3.28
C ILE A 43 12.33 -13.95 -4.11
N ILE A 44 13.21 -13.08 -3.59
CA ILE A 44 13.77 -11.91 -4.27
C ILE A 44 15.29 -12.06 -4.33
N PRO A 45 15.80 -12.78 -5.32
CA PRO A 45 17.23 -12.97 -5.52
C PRO A 45 17.91 -11.74 -6.15
N GLY A 46 19.23 -11.71 -6.09
CA GLY A 46 20.04 -10.66 -6.71
C GLY A 46 20.15 -9.40 -5.87
N GLU A 47 20.61 -8.32 -6.48
CA GLU A 47 20.90 -7.04 -5.82
C GLU A 47 20.01 -5.90 -6.33
N GLU A 48 19.29 -6.12 -7.43
CA GLU A 48 18.45 -5.10 -8.06
C GLU A 48 17.02 -5.10 -7.50
N LYS A 49 16.52 -3.89 -7.24
CA LYS A 49 15.13 -3.67 -6.85
C LYS A 49 14.19 -3.88 -8.04
N SER A 50 12.99 -4.38 -7.80
CA SER A 50 11.99 -4.63 -8.85
C SER A 50 10.68 -3.87 -8.65
N LEU A 51 10.15 -3.81 -7.45
CA LEU A 51 8.80 -3.28 -7.16
C LEU A 51 8.79 -2.09 -6.19
N ARG A 52 9.87 -1.91 -5.42
CA ARG A 52 9.96 -0.88 -4.37
C ARG A 52 11.21 -0.02 -4.56
N SER A 53 11.37 0.96 -3.69
CA SER A 53 12.52 1.88 -3.73
C SER A 53 13.86 1.20 -3.41
N SER A 54 13.83 0.07 -2.71
CA SER A 54 15.02 -0.65 -2.25
C SER A 54 14.73 -2.15 -2.19
N ILE A 55 15.74 -2.97 -2.53
CA ILE A 55 15.67 -4.42 -2.37
C ILE A 55 15.56 -4.84 -0.89
N PHE A 56 16.15 -4.07 0.03
CA PHE A 56 16.01 -4.32 1.46
C PHE A 56 14.56 -4.18 1.91
N LEU A 57 13.85 -3.16 1.40
CA LEU A 57 12.43 -2.97 1.66
C LEU A 57 11.59 -4.11 1.07
N GLU A 58 11.90 -4.56 -0.12
CA GLU A 58 11.23 -5.71 -0.76
C GLU A 58 11.37 -6.97 0.10
N ARG A 59 12.59 -7.29 0.54
CA ARG A 59 12.87 -8.45 1.39
C ARG A 59 12.22 -8.32 2.78
N ALA A 60 12.20 -7.11 3.36
CA ALA A 60 11.49 -6.87 4.63
C ALA A 60 9.98 -7.13 4.48
N ILE A 61 9.38 -6.68 3.37
CA ILE A 61 7.97 -6.98 3.06
C ILE A 61 7.73 -8.48 2.91
N ILE A 62 8.64 -9.21 2.26
CA ILE A 62 8.52 -10.66 2.13
C ILE A 62 8.62 -11.34 3.49
N SER A 63 9.53 -10.92 4.36
CA SER A 63 9.65 -11.45 5.71
C SER A 63 8.34 -11.35 6.48
N GLU A 64 7.68 -10.18 6.46
CA GLU A 64 6.36 -10.04 7.08
C GLU A 64 5.27 -10.86 6.40
N ARG A 65 5.32 -11.01 5.07
CA ARG A 65 4.37 -11.86 4.35
C ARG A 65 4.52 -13.34 4.68
N VAL A 66 5.74 -13.82 4.88
CA VAL A 66 6.01 -15.19 5.35
C VAL A 66 5.40 -15.39 6.73
N ARG A 67 5.64 -14.48 7.67
CA ARG A 67 5.02 -14.50 9.00
C ARG A 67 3.50 -14.59 8.94
N LEU A 68 2.88 -13.69 8.18
CA LEU A 68 1.42 -13.68 8.01
C LEU A 68 0.89 -14.95 7.34
N ALA A 69 1.61 -15.51 6.38
CA ALA A 69 1.24 -16.76 5.70
C ALA A 69 1.31 -17.98 6.64
N MET A 70 2.18 -17.92 7.66
CA MET A 70 2.27 -18.90 8.73
C MET A 70 1.27 -18.64 9.86
N GLY A 71 0.42 -17.63 9.76
CA GLY A 71 -0.55 -17.27 10.80
C GLY A 71 0.04 -16.52 11.99
N MET A 72 1.24 -15.98 11.86
CA MET A 72 1.89 -15.15 12.88
C MET A 72 1.46 -13.68 12.74
N SER A 73 1.58 -12.92 13.84
CA SER A 73 1.35 -11.47 13.82
C SER A 73 2.50 -10.71 13.15
N LEU A 74 2.24 -9.48 12.68
CA LEU A 74 3.28 -8.57 12.25
C LEU A 74 4.20 -8.20 13.43
N ARG A 75 5.49 -7.99 13.12
CA ARG A 75 6.42 -7.48 14.12
C ARG A 75 6.11 -6.01 14.48
N PRO A 76 6.33 -5.60 15.74
CA PRO A 76 6.31 -4.20 16.11
C PRO A 76 7.37 -3.44 15.31
N LEU A 77 7.16 -2.13 15.07
CA LEU A 77 8.09 -1.31 14.29
C LEU A 77 9.15 -0.59 15.14
N ASP A 78 8.90 -0.53 16.42
CA ASP A 78 9.69 0.15 17.46
C ASP A 78 10.63 -0.77 18.24
N GLU A 79 10.52 -2.08 18.01
CA GLU A 79 11.33 -3.09 18.66
C GLU A 79 12.06 -3.99 17.65
N SER A 80 13.28 -4.40 18.00
CA SER A 80 14.05 -5.35 17.19
C SER A 80 13.67 -6.78 17.54
N VAL A 81 12.74 -7.33 16.76
CA VAL A 81 12.20 -8.67 16.98
C VAL A 81 12.61 -9.59 15.81
N PRO A 82 13.11 -10.83 16.10
CA PRO A 82 13.44 -11.81 15.08
C PRO A 82 12.24 -12.17 14.18
N ALA A 83 12.51 -12.60 12.95
CA ALA A 83 11.45 -13.04 12.05
C ALA A 83 10.72 -14.31 12.53
N SER A 84 11.37 -15.09 13.37
CA SER A 84 10.85 -16.34 13.97
C SER A 84 10.10 -16.16 15.29
N GLU A 85 10.07 -14.95 15.86
CA GLU A 85 9.36 -14.70 17.13
C GLU A 85 7.89 -15.09 17.05
N GLY A 86 7.45 -15.93 18.00
CA GLY A 86 6.08 -16.48 18.06
C GLY A 86 5.85 -17.69 17.15
N LEU A 87 6.92 -18.26 16.59
CA LEU A 87 6.82 -19.45 15.73
C LEU A 87 6.21 -20.64 16.45
N GLU A 88 6.55 -20.85 17.72
CA GLU A 88 6.03 -21.92 18.59
C GLU A 88 4.50 -21.89 18.69
N HIS A 89 3.89 -20.73 18.61
CA HIS A 89 2.44 -20.57 18.60
C HIS A 89 1.81 -20.78 17.21
N SER A 90 2.62 -20.73 16.17
CA SER A 90 2.15 -20.87 14.79
C SER A 90 2.02 -22.32 14.34
N VAL A 91 2.88 -23.20 14.84
CA VAL A 91 2.92 -24.63 14.44
C VAL A 91 1.96 -25.52 15.22
N ILE A 92 1.12 -24.96 16.08
CA ILE A 92 0.12 -25.72 16.84
C ILE A 92 -1.03 -26.13 15.92
N ALA A 93 -1.34 -27.44 15.87
CA ALA A 93 -2.35 -28.01 14.98
C ALA A 93 -3.77 -27.44 15.21
N ASP A 94 -4.12 -27.12 16.44
CA ASP A 94 -5.44 -26.63 16.84
C ASP A 94 -5.53 -25.11 16.91
N LYS A 95 -4.68 -24.41 16.18
CA LYS A 95 -4.69 -22.95 16.18
C LYS A 95 -5.92 -22.39 15.48
N TYR A 96 -6.72 -21.63 16.20
CA TYR A 96 -7.79 -20.82 15.62
C TYR A 96 -7.27 -19.46 15.16
N TYR A 97 -7.80 -18.97 14.03
CA TYR A 97 -7.51 -17.64 13.57
C TYR A 97 -8.19 -16.61 14.47
N GLU A 98 -7.39 -15.78 15.12
CA GLU A 98 -7.87 -14.65 15.91
C GLU A 98 -7.94 -13.37 15.07
N PRO A 99 -8.92 -12.48 15.33
CA PRO A 99 -8.92 -11.16 14.72
C PRO A 99 -7.65 -10.35 15.08
N PRO A 100 -7.16 -9.49 14.16
CA PRO A 100 -7.73 -9.16 12.86
C PRO A 100 -7.36 -10.17 11.78
N LEU A 101 -8.34 -10.61 10.99
CA LEU A 101 -8.11 -11.51 9.83
C LEU A 101 -7.40 -10.82 8.66
N ILE A 102 -7.34 -9.50 8.67
CA ILE A 102 -6.66 -8.69 7.66
C ILE A 102 -5.59 -7.85 8.36
N ASN A 103 -4.36 -8.01 7.91
CA ASN A 103 -3.21 -7.27 8.40
C ASN A 103 -2.65 -6.35 7.31
N VAL A 104 -2.23 -5.15 7.70
CA VAL A 104 -1.61 -4.17 6.80
C VAL A 104 -0.14 -3.99 7.17
N ILE A 105 0.74 -4.37 6.28
CA ILE A 105 2.18 -4.12 6.42
C ILE A 105 2.41 -2.61 6.18
N LYS A 106 2.52 -1.82 7.25
CA LYS A 106 2.55 -0.35 7.19
C LYS A 106 3.67 0.18 6.29
N PHE A 107 4.87 -0.35 6.40
CA PHE A 107 6.03 0.08 5.61
C PHE A 107 5.99 -0.39 4.14
N ALA A 108 5.08 -1.30 3.79
CA ALA A 108 4.80 -1.66 2.40
C ALA A 108 3.87 -0.64 1.71
N CYS A 109 3.27 0.27 2.46
CA CYS A 109 2.39 1.30 1.92
C CYS A 109 3.22 2.44 1.30
N ASN A 110 2.90 2.84 0.08
CA ASN A 110 3.54 3.98 -0.58
C ASN A 110 3.05 5.33 -0.05
N ALA A 111 2.25 5.37 1.02
CA ALA A 111 1.68 6.59 1.59
C ALA A 111 1.06 7.49 0.50
N CYS A 112 0.16 6.93 -0.30
CA CYS A 112 -0.51 7.66 -1.37
C CYS A 112 -1.05 9.00 -0.88
N PRO A 113 -1.02 10.04 -1.72
CA PRO A 113 -1.48 11.37 -1.34
C PRO A 113 -2.93 11.33 -0.87
N GLU A 114 -3.27 12.20 0.06
CA GLU A 114 -4.64 12.33 0.55
C GLU A 114 -5.59 12.74 -0.57
N LYS A 115 -6.87 12.40 -0.40
CA LYS A 115 -7.92 12.89 -1.28
C LYS A 115 -7.91 14.41 -1.24
N VAL A 116 -7.54 15.02 -2.35
CA VAL A 116 -7.39 16.46 -2.48
C VAL A 116 -7.81 16.89 -3.88
N ILE A 117 -8.34 18.11 -4.01
CA ILE A 117 -8.59 18.75 -5.29
C ILE A 117 -7.56 19.86 -5.48
N LYS A 118 -6.79 19.79 -6.56
CA LYS A 118 -5.71 20.73 -6.87
C LYS A 118 -5.89 21.35 -8.23
N VAL A 119 -5.50 22.62 -8.35
CA VAL A 119 -5.36 23.30 -9.64
C VAL A 119 -3.95 23.03 -10.17
N THR A 120 -3.87 22.67 -11.43
CA THR A 120 -2.60 22.44 -12.14
C THR A 120 -2.14 23.70 -12.88
N ALA A 121 -0.91 23.66 -13.42
CA ALA A 121 -0.36 24.72 -14.24
C ALA A 121 -1.18 25.01 -15.53
N MET A 122 -2.02 24.07 -15.95
CA MET A 122 -2.90 24.19 -17.12
C MET A 122 -4.04 25.20 -16.93
N CYS A 123 -4.25 25.75 -15.73
CA CYS A 123 -5.28 26.75 -15.48
C CYS A 123 -5.02 28.00 -16.34
N GLN A 124 -6.00 28.41 -17.16
CA GLN A 124 -5.93 29.55 -18.04
C GLN A 124 -6.53 30.84 -17.41
N GLY A 125 -7.04 30.77 -16.17
CA GLY A 125 -7.68 31.95 -15.55
C GLY A 125 -8.87 32.47 -16.36
N CYS A 126 -9.71 31.55 -16.90
CA CYS A 126 -10.82 31.88 -17.80
C CYS A 126 -11.77 32.91 -17.18
N LEU A 127 -12.28 33.84 -18.03
CA LEU A 127 -13.09 34.96 -17.58
C LEU A 127 -14.40 34.55 -16.86
N ALA A 128 -15.03 33.48 -17.29
CA ALA A 128 -16.30 33.02 -16.75
C ALA A 128 -16.20 32.31 -15.39
N HIS A 129 -14.99 31.95 -14.94
CA HIS A 129 -14.71 31.29 -13.66
C HIS A 129 -15.66 30.13 -13.30
N PRO A 130 -15.99 29.19 -14.19
CA PRO A 130 -17.02 28.18 -13.94
C PRO A 130 -16.71 27.31 -12.71
N CYS A 131 -15.44 27.09 -12.40
CA CYS A 131 -15.03 26.36 -11.22
C CYS A 131 -15.40 27.07 -9.90
N GLN A 132 -15.40 28.38 -9.87
CA GLN A 132 -15.78 29.20 -8.72
C GLN A 132 -17.30 29.21 -8.55
N GLU A 133 -18.03 29.38 -9.64
CA GLU A 133 -19.50 29.45 -9.64
C GLU A 133 -20.15 28.14 -9.15
N VAL A 134 -19.59 26.98 -9.53
CA VAL A 134 -20.15 25.69 -9.10
C VAL A 134 -19.72 25.27 -7.71
N CYS A 135 -18.88 26.04 -7.01
CA CYS A 135 -18.36 25.67 -5.71
C CYS A 135 -19.38 25.95 -4.58
N PRO A 136 -19.98 24.93 -3.94
CA PRO A 136 -21.01 25.13 -2.95
C PRO A 136 -20.49 25.72 -1.62
N LYS A 137 -19.15 25.74 -1.45
CA LYS A 137 -18.47 26.25 -0.25
C LYS A 137 -17.65 27.51 -0.53
N HIS A 138 -17.74 28.05 -1.75
CA HIS A 138 -16.96 29.24 -2.17
C HIS A 138 -15.46 29.11 -1.83
N ALA A 139 -14.93 27.87 -1.90
CA ALA A 139 -13.54 27.54 -1.58
C ALA A 139 -12.55 27.93 -2.68
N ILE A 140 -13.02 28.54 -3.76
CA ILE A 140 -12.19 28.88 -4.93
C ILE A 140 -12.07 30.39 -5.06
N SER A 141 -10.84 30.87 -5.11
CA SER A 141 -10.48 32.28 -5.35
C SER A 141 -9.53 32.37 -6.52
N PHE A 142 -9.37 33.57 -7.08
CA PHE A 142 -8.40 33.85 -8.14
C PHE A 142 -7.26 34.68 -7.58
N ARG A 143 -6.02 34.24 -7.86
CA ARG A 143 -4.80 34.94 -7.49
C ARG A 143 -3.82 34.87 -8.68
N ASN A 144 -3.21 35.99 -9.05
CA ASN A 144 -2.24 36.04 -10.15
C ASN A 144 -2.76 35.41 -11.46
N GLY A 145 -4.04 35.64 -11.79
CA GLY A 145 -4.65 35.12 -13.01
C GLY A 145 -4.94 33.64 -13.02
N LYS A 146 -4.83 32.95 -11.86
CA LYS A 146 -5.09 31.52 -11.74
C LYS A 146 -6.03 31.21 -10.59
N SER A 147 -6.79 30.14 -10.75
CA SER A 147 -7.66 29.59 -9.71
C SER A 147 -6.84 29.03 -8.56
N HIS A 148 -7.26 29.29 -7.33
CA HIS A 148 -6.68 28.76 -6.11
C HIS A 148 -7.79 28.15 -5.24
N ILE A 149 -7.56 26.95 -4.72
CA ILE A 149 -8.52 26.23 -3.89
C ILE A 149 -8.05 26.23 -2.44
N ASP A 150 -8.87 26.82 -1.57
CA ASP A 150 -8.67 26.72 -0.13
C ASP A 150 -9.05 25.31 0.36
N GLN A 151 -8.05 24.54 0.79
CA GLN A 151 -8.24 23.16 1.23
C GLN A 151 -9.00 23.04 2.56
N SER A 152 -9.03 24.09 3.38
CA SER A 152 -9.76 24.12 4.64
C SER A 152 -11.27 24.23 4.44
N LEU A 153 -11.69 24.95 3.40
CA LEU A 153 -13.08 25.10 3.01
C LEU A 153 -13.58 24.01 2.04
N CYS A 154 -12.65 23.36 1.33
CA CYS A 154 -12.97 22.42 0.27
C CYS A 154 -13.51 21.10 0.81
N VAL A 155 -14.78 20.80 0.53
CA VAL A 155 -15.43 19.52 0.86
C VAL A 155 -15.12 18.38 -0.12
N LYS A 156 -14.23 18.60 -1.09
CA LYS A 156 -13.74 17.60 -2.05
C LYS A 156 -14.85 16.95 -2.91
N CYS A 157 -15.93 17.67 -3.18
CA CYS A 157 -17.09 17.16 -3.94
C CYS A 157 -16.81 16.88 -5.42
N GLY A 158 -15.82 17.56 -6.03
CA GLY A 158 -15.42 17.35 -7.43
C GLY A 158 -16.19 18.17 -8.47
N ARG A 159 -17.18 19.01 -8.12
CA ARG A 159 -17.95 19.80 -9.10
C ARG A 159 -17.06 20.67 -9.98
N CYS A 160 -16.06 21.32 -9.38
CA CYS A 160 -15.11 22.17 -10.11
C CYS A 160 -14.22 21.38 -11.10
N VAL A 161 -13.98 20.11 -10.85
CA VAL A 161 -13.24 19.22 -11.77
C VAL A 161 -14.03 19.07 -13.07
N ASN A 162 -15.33 18.78 -12.95
CA ASN A 162 -16.20 18.52 -14.10
C ASN A 162 -16.56 19.81 -14.86
N SER A 163 -16.52 20.97 -14.19
CA SER A 163 -16.84 22.25 -14.80
C SER A 163 -15.67 22.93 -15.50
N CYS A 164 -14.44 22.45 -15.30
CA CYS A 164 -13.26 23.07 -15.90
C CYS A 164 -13.10 22.66 -17.37
N PRO A 165 -13.25 23.56 -18.36
CA PRO A 165 -13.12 23.22 -19.78
C PRO A 165 -11.69 22.84 -20.17
N TYR A 166 -10.71 23.26 -19.39
CA TYR A 166 -9.29 22.99 -19.64
C TYR A 166 -8.77 21.77 -18.87
N SER A 167 -9.64 21.04 -18.15
CA SER A 167 -9.24 19.93 -17.27
C SER A 167 -8.08 20.28 -16.33
N ALA A 168 -7.98 21.56 -15.95
CA ALA A 168 -6.89 22.07 -15.12
C ALA A 168 -7.06 21.76 -13.63
N ILE A 169 -8.21 21.23 -13.21
CA ILE A 169 -8.47 20.86 -11.83
C ILE A 169 -8.50 19.33 -11.73
N VAL A 170 -7.64 18.78 -10.89
CA VAL A 170 -7.51 17.33 -10.71
C VAL A 170 -7.92 16.92 -9.29
N LYS A 171 -8.52 15.75 -9.18
CA LYS A 171 -8.89 15.12 -7.93
C LYS A 171 -7.99 13.89 -7.72
N THR A 172 -7.21 13.91 -6.66
CA THR A 172 -6.44 12.74 -6.23
C THR A 172 -7.27 11.91 -5.27
N GLU A 173 -7.20 10.59 -5.42
CA GLU A 173 -7.90 9.64 -4.54
C GLU A 173 -6.93 8.58 -4.06
N ARG A 174 -7.25 7.96 -2.92
CA ARG A 174 -6.52 6.80 -2.41
C ARG A 174 -7.24 5.51 -2.84
N PRO A 175 -6.82 4.86 -3.91
CA PRO A 175 -7.47 3.64 -4.38
C PRO A 175 -7.01 2.39 -3.63
N CYS A 176 -6.71 2.49 -2.32
CA CYS A 176 -6.11 1.41 -1.53
C CYS A 176 -6.88 0.08 -1.64
N ALA A 177 -8.20 0.13 -1.54
CA ALA A 177 -9.02 -1.08 -1.63
C ALA A 177 -9.06 -1.70 -3.03
N ALA A 178 -8.75 -0.94 -4.08
CA ALA A 178 -8.81 -1.39 -5.47
C ALA A 178 -7.43 -1.68 -6.07
N ALA A 179 -6.39 -0.98 -5.63
CA ALA A 179 -5.07 -0.99 -6.26
C ALA A 179 -3.97 -1.62 -5.40
N CYS A 180 -4.11 -1.64 -4.09
CA CYS A 180 -3.22 -2.30 -3.17
C CYS A 180 -3.84 -3.54 -2.56
#